data_603fe5543765be85de7a3ad8da7926e8
#
_entry.id   603fe5543765be85de7a3ad8da7926e8
#
_cell.length_a   1.000
_cell.length_b   1.000
_cell.length_c   1.000
_cell.angle_alpha   90.00
_cell.angle_beta   90.00
_cell.angle_gamma   90.00
#
_symmetry.space_group_name_H-M   'P 1'
#
loop_
_entity.id
_entity.type
_entity.pdbx_description
1 polymer ?
#
loop_
_entity_poly.entity_id
_entity_poly.type
_entity_poly.pdbx_seq_one_letter_code
_entity_poly.pdbx_strand_id
1 'polypeptide(L)'
;MDALQARFRDRASEMLQNTPIITVAMGRGRTFTIETCYMVGTSDELHCIVKPNPAIVEAVQNDARVAFTINQGFPKQMLQGAGRAFFLGGLDRYPQIREQTVAKTPDATAFLTTIRNLGVLQILPEHISITDDTNLGLGPRPVYVPEAVRALPDQRRRWLQAIGISSWPLVLIPVFIAALLARQTTVEVSWWLLLPIGLVAILGFVGTALLTTYTGFRRGVERSEALGASRLLHEGLLPTRQVWSAGLLCLAVGVLLGFFLVGLEGGSLLLIGWIGMVGGLIYAGWPLYLSSRVVEDAAVCIGLGPLLILGTYAVLTGSLHLWPFLVSLPLGLLAESILHASHLHTFAADVHARLRTLAVILGWDRARLLFYILISLPYVLIVWLVLTGVLPGWAWLSFLSVPLAGRSLLRVWRATTPEAQALAGLDRQMAQTHLAFGVLLLFSLILG
;
A
#
# COMPACT_ATOMS: atom_id res chain seq x y z
N MET A 1 -29.12 -22.43 12.78
CA MET A 1 -28.61 -21.04 12.91
C MET A 1 -28.72 -20.30 11.59
N ASP A 2 -28.44 -20.95 10.47
CA ASP A 2 -28.44 -20.28 9.14
C ASP A 2 -29.81 -19.82 8.62
N ALA A 3 -30.90 -20.58 8.86
CA ALA A 3 -32.25 -20.20 8.40
C ALA A 3 -32.81 -18.94 9.12
N LEU A 4 -32.46 -18.75 10.39
CA LEU A 4 -32.86 -17.57 11.15
C LEU A 4 -32.10 -16.33 10.70
N GLN A 5 -30.81 -16.48 10.43
CA GLN A 5 -29.98 -15.38 9.91
C GLN A 5 -30.37 -14.99 8.49
N ALA A 6 -30.71 -15.95 7.62
CA ALA A 6 -31.23 -15.66 6.29
C ALA A 6 -32.52 -14.84 6.33
N ARG A 7 -33.50 -15.25 7.13
CA ARG A 7 -34.75 -14.48 7.31
C ARG A 7 -34.52 -13.08 7.86
N PHE A 8 -33.54 -12.93 8.77
CA PHE A 8 -33.20 -11.65 9.35
C PHE A 8 -32.55 -10.74 8.32
N ARG A 9 -31.62 -11.29 7.49
CA ARG A 9 -30.99 -10.57 6.39
C ARG A 9 -32.00 -10.06 5.37
N ASP A 10 -32.93 -10.95 4.98
CA ASP A 10 -33.97 -10.60 3.99
C ASP A 10 -34.85 -9.46 4.52
N ARG A 11 -35.22 -9.51 5.82
CA ARG A 11 -36.01 -8.44 6.44
C ARG A 11 -35.22 -7.13 6.62
N ALA A 12 -33.94 -7.21 6.99
CA ALA A 12 -33.07 -6.04 7.04
C ALA A 12 -32.93 -5.39 5.66
N SER A 13 -32.71 -6.20 4.61
CA SER A 13 -32.63 -5.74 3.24
C SER A 13 -33.92 -5.10 2.75
N GLU A 14 -35.08 -5.67 3.08
CA GLU A 14 -36.39 -5.11 2.77
C GLU A 14 -36.58 -3.73 3.44
N MET A 15 -36.24 -3.60 4.72
CA MET A 15 -36.31 -2.32 5.44
C MET A 15 -35.36 -1.29 4.83
N LEU A 16 -34.14 -1.68 4.47
CA LEU A 16 -33.15 -0.81 3.83
C LEU A 16 -33.57 -0.37 2.43
N GLN A 17 -34.23 -1.25 1.66
CA GLN A 17 -34.77 -0.91 0.33
C GLN A 17 -35.94 0.05 0.41
N ASN A 18 -36.82 -0.12 1.39
CA ASN A 18 -38.05 0.69 1.53
C ASN A 18 -37.84 2.03 2.23
N THR A 19 -36.71 2.26 2.88
CA THR A 19 -36.41 3.48 3.60
C THR A 19 -35.35 4.32 2.91
N PRO A 20 -35.66 5.55 2.46
CA PRO A 20 -34.72 6.38 1.71
C PRO A 20 -33.71 7.12 2.58
N ILE A 21 -33.96 7.22 3.89
CA ILE A 21 -33.20 8.07 4.79
C ILE A 21 -32.62 7.26 5.94
N ILE A 22 -31.36 7.53 6.25
CA ILE A 22 -30.62 6.97 7.36
C ILE A 22 -30.01 8.07 8.22
N THR A 23 -30.01 7.89 9.52
CA THR A 23 -29.27 8.76 10.44
C THR A 23 -28.00 8.06 10.87
N VAL A 24 -26.87 8.72 10.67
CA VAL A 24 -25.53 8.19 10.95
C VAL A 24 -24.87 9.07 12.02
N ALA A 25 -24.38 8.43 13.08
CA ALA A 25 -23.60 9.05 14.13
C ALA A 25 -22.13 8.63 13.98
N MET A 26 -21.24 9.61 13.88
CA MET A 26 -19.79 9.45 13.75
C MET A 26 -19.10 10.30 14.80
N GLY A 27 -17.98 9.84 15.35
CA GLY A 27 -17.27 10.71 16.27
C GLY A 27 -16.19 10.01 17.06
N ARG A 28 -15.38 10.84 17.73
CA ARG A 28 -14.26 10.43 18.53
C ARG A 28 -14.33 11.02 19.93
N GLY A 29 -14.30 10.16 20.94
CA GLY A 29 -14.24 10.57 22.34
C GLY A 29 -15.51 11.34 22.77
N ARG A 30 -15.39 12.66 23.01
CA ARG A 30 -16.50 13.50 23.51
C ARG A 30 -17.28 14.26 22.42
N THR A 31 -16.82 14.22 21.17
CA THR A 31 -17.47 14.93 20.07
C THR A 31 -18.08 13.95 19.10
N PHE A 32 -19.39 14.12 18.83
CA PHE A 32 -20.14 13.32 17.87
C PHE A 32 -20.74 14.23 16.81
N THR A 33 -20.70 13.78 15.56
CA THR A 33 -21.44 14.39 14.45
C THR A 33 -22.56 13.45 14.07
N ILE A 34 -23.76 13.98 13.99
CA ILE A 34 -24.96 13.21 13.57
C ILE A 34 -25.44 13.82 12.26
N GLU A 35 -25.58 12.99 11.25
CA GLU A 35 -26.08 13.39 9.93
C GLU A 35 -27.22 12.49 9.49
N THR A 36 -28.22 13.13 8.91
CA THR A 36 -29.33 12.43 8.26
C THR A 36 -29.16 12.59 6.76
N CYS A 37 -29.09 11.50 6.05
CA CYS A 37 -28.73 11.49 4.64
C CYS A 37 -29.57 10.48 3.83
N TYR A 38 -29.68 10.73 2.52
CA TYR A 38 -30.24 9.74 1.60
C TYR A 38 -29.33 8.53 1.49
N MET A 39 -29.95 7.35 1.40
CA MET A 39 -29.26 6.08 1.46
C MET A 39 -29.75 5.14 0.38
N VAL A 40 -28.79 4.44 -0.25
CA VAL A 40 -29.02 3.29 -1.12
C VAL A 40 -28.07 2.17 -0.72
N GLY A 41 -28.45 0.92 -0.94
CA GLY A 41 -27.61 -0.25 -0.65
C GLY A 41 -28.38 -1.41 -0.05
N THR A 42 -27.62 -2.35 0.47
CA THR A 42 -28.08 -3.62 1.05
C THR A 42 -27.63 -3.75 2.51
N SER A 43 -27.97 -4.86 3.15
CA SER A 43 -27.49 -5.18 4.50
C SER A 43 -25.96 -5.32 4.60
N ASP A 44 -25.28 -5.53 3.50
CA ASP A 44 -23.82 -5.74 3.46
C ASP A 44 -23.06 -4.47 3.14
N GLU A 45 -23.68 -3.53 2.41
CA GLU A 45 -23.06 -2.28 1.97
C GLU A 45 -24.11 -1.18 1.78
N LEU A 46 -23.89 -0.03 2.43
CA LEU A 46 -24.77 1.14 2.36
C LEU A 46 -23.98 2.32 1.80
N HIS A 47 -24.60 3.06 0.89
CA HIS A 47 -24.09 4.31 0.36
C HIS A 47 -24.99 5.47 0.78
N CYS A 48 -24.38 6.43 1.46
CA CYS A 48 -25.07 7.60 1.99
C CYS A 48 -24.59 8.85 1.26
N ILE A 49 -25.55 9.69 0.79
CA ILE A 49 -25.23 10.96 0.16
C ILE A 49 -25.20 12.02 1.25
N VAL A 50 -24.02 12.58 1.50
CA VAL A 50 -23.76 13.56 2.54
C VAL A 50 -23.29 14.89 1.95
N LYS A 51 -23.58 15.98 2.65
CA LYS A 51 -22.92 17.25 2.37
C LYS A 51 -21.53 17.18 3.00
N PRO A 52 -20.43 17.28 2.23
CA PRO A 52 -19.10 17.17 2.80
C PRO A 52 -18.84 18.35 3.74
N ASN A 53 -18.89 18.04 5.02
CA ASN A 53 -18.45 18.93 6.08
C ASN A 53 -17.04 18.47 6.48
N PRO A 54 -16.05 19.37 6.65
CA PRO A 54 -14.71 19.00 7.12
C PRO A 54 -14.74 18.12 8.37
N ALA A 55 -15.68 18.35 9.29
CA ALA A 55 -15.85 17.57 10.50
C ALA A 55 -16.25 16.10 10.23
N ILE A 56 -17.08 15.83 9.23
CA ILE A 56 -17.48 14.47 8.84
C ILE A 56 -16.31 13.74 8.22
N VAL A 57 -15.63 14.39 7.26
CA VAL A 57 -14.48 13.81 6.56
C VAL A 57 -13.37 13.51 7.56
N GLU A 58 -13.08 14.43 8.47
CA GLU A 58 -12.07 14.26 9.50
C GLU A 58 -12.48 13.19 10.54
N ALA A 59 -13.73 13.13 10.95
CA ALA A 59 -14.25 12.12 11.87
C ALA A 59 -14.07 10.71 11.29
N VAL A 60 -14.48 10.51 10.03
CA VAL A 60 -14.39 9.23 9.33
C VAL A 60 -12.92 8.84 9.05
N GLN A 61 -12.06 9.80 8.69
CA GLN A 61 -10.64 9.56 8.47
C GLN A 61 -9.88 9.21 9.76
N ASN A 62 -10.31 9.76 10.90
CA ASN A 62 -9.67 9.51 12.18
C ASN A 62 -10.19 8.26 12.89
N ASP A 63 -11.50 8.01 12.81
CA ASP A 63 -12.14 6.78 13.32
C ASP A 63 -13.31 6.41 12.41
N ALA A 64 -13.13 5.38 11.62
CA ALA A 64 -14.12 4.91 10.65
C ALA A 64 -15.38 4.29 11.31
N ARG A 65 -15.40 4.12 12.63
CA ARG A 65 -16.56 3.52 13.33
C ARG A 65 -17.76 4.45 13.35
N VAL A 66 -18.89 3.92 12.95
CA VAL A 66 -20.16 4.64 12.91
C VAL A 66 -21.26 3.80 13.52
N ALA A 67 -22.22 4.48 14.12
CA ALA A 67 -23.52 3.90 14.45
C ALA A 67 -24.57 4.49 13.50
N PHE A 68 -25.54 3.69 13.10
CA PHE A 68 -26.61 4.15 12.23
C PHE A 68 -27.97 3.63 12.68
N THR A 69 -28.99 4.38 12.33
CA THR A 69 -30.36 4.00 12.61
C THR A 69 -31.29 4.40 11.46
N ILE A 70 -32.26 3.54 11.22
CA ILE A 70 -33.37 3.75 10.30
C ILE A 70 -34.65 3.57 11.08
N ASN A 71 -35.54 4.56 10.98
CA ASN A 71 -36.84 4.52 11.64
C ASN A 71 -37.92 4.64 10.59
N GLN A 72 -38.84 3.68 10.55
CA GLN A 72 -40.01 3.71 9.64
C GLN A 72 -41.26 4.29 10.33
N GLY A 73 -41.07 5.17 11.30
CA GLY A 73 -42.16 5.77 12.07
C GLY A 73 -42.40 5.00 13.38
N PHE A 74 -42.62 5.77 14.47
CA PHE A 74 -42.97 5.20 15.77
C PHE A 74 -44.41 4.76 15.75
N PRO A 75 -44.73 3.53 16.24
CA PRO A 75 -43.90 2.59 16.99
C PRO A 75 -43.45 1.32 16.23
N LYS A 76 -43.48 1.28 14.90
CA LYS A 76 -43.55 0.00 14.18
C LYS A 76 -42.27 -0.78 13.98
N GLN A 77 -41.20 -0.19 13.48
CA GLN A 77 -39.94 -0.93 13.25
C GLN A 77 -38.76 0.02 13.23
N MET A 78 -37.69 -0.38 13.91
CA MET A 78 -36.43 0.37 13.94
C MET A 78 -35.27 -0.59 13.64
N LEU A 79 -34.46 -0.26 12.66
CA LEU A 79 -33.20 -0.92 12.37
C LEU A 79 -32.06 -0.08 12.93
N GLN A 80 -31.23 -0.69 13.71
CA GLN A 80 -30.02 -0.08 14.27
C GLN A 80 -28.82 -0.93 13.91
N GLY A 81 -27.69 -0.26 13.68
CA GLY A 81 -26.45 -0.98 13.39
C GLY A 81 -25.24 -0.15 13.76
N ALA A 82 -24.13 -0.83 13.77
CA ALA A 82 -22.82 -0.20 13.79
C ALA A 82 -21.94 -0.83 12.72
N GLY A 83 -20.96 -0.07 12.25
CA GLY A 83 -20.08 -0.48 11.17
C GLY A 83 -18.98 0.51 10.95
N ARG A 84 -18.41 0.46 9.76
CA ARG A 84 -17.34 1.37 9.34
C ARG A 84 -17.80 2.20 8.17
N ALA A 85 -17.49 3.48 8.23
CA ALA A 85 -17.79 4.43 7.16
C ALA A 85 -16.51 4.87 6.45
N PHE A 86 -16.63 5.08 5.14
CA PHE A 86 -15.55 5.51 4.27
C PHE A 86 -16.04 6.64 3.39
N PHE A 87 -15.30 7.73 3.32
CA PHE A 87 -15.63 8.82 2.42
C PHE A 87 -15.03 8.53 1.04
N LEU A 88 -15.87 8.18 0.07
CA LEU A 88 -15.47 7.83 -1.29
C LEU A 88 -15.13 9.05 -2.16
N GLY A 89 -15.56 10.25 -1.78
CA GLY A 89 -15.36 11.47 -2.55
C GLY A 89 -16.63 12.08 -3.09
N GLY A 90 -16.53 12.93 -4.11
CA GLY A 90 -17.69 13.65 -4.69
C GLY A 90 -18.67 12.72 -5.41
N LEU A 91 -19.97 13.00 -5.28
CA LEU A 91 -21.06 12.24 -5.90
C LEU A 91 -20.97 12.20 -7.44
N ASP A 92 -20.36 13.19 -8.06
CA ASP A 92 -20.20 13.25 -9.52
C ASP A 92 -19.35 12.10 -10.08
N ARG A 93 -18.55 11.45 -9.23
CA ARG A 93 -17.76 10.27 -9.57
C ARG A 93 -18.54 8.97 -9.52
N TYR A 94 -19.76 8.99 -8.97
CA TYR A 94 -20.58 7.82 -8.72
C TYR A 94 -22.01 8.02 -9.30
N PRO A 95 -22.17 8.13 -10.64
CA PRO A 95 -23.47 8.36 -11.27
C PRO A 95 -24.49 7.28 -10.92
N GLN A 96 -24.04 6.04 -10.77
CA GLN A 96 -24.90 4.91 -10.40
C GLN A 96 -25.59 5.10 -9.04
N ILE A 97 -24.88 5.64 -8.03
CA ILE A 97 -25.46 5.91 -6.70
C ILE A 97 -26.50 7.02 -6.81
N ARG A 98 -26.23 8.03 -7.63
CA ARG A 98 -27.19 9.11 -7.91
C ARG A 98 -28.46 8.58 -8.56
N GLU A 99 -28.34 7.77 -9.60
CA GLU A 99 -29.48 7.16 -10.31
C GLU A 99 -30.30 6.25 -9.39
N GLN A 100 -29.65 5.40 -8.60
CA GLN A 100 -30.30 4.53 -7.62
C GLN A 100 -31.06 5.35 -6.56
N THR A 101 -30.49 6.48 -6.11
CA THR A 101 -31.12 7.33 -5.12
C THR A 101 -32.37 7.99 -5.69
N VAL A 102 -32.31 8.50 -6.92
CA VAL A 102 -33.46 9.09 -7.60
C VAL A 102 -34.54 8.04 -7.88
N ALA A 103 -34.14 6.85 -8.33
CA ALA A 103 -35.09 5.74 -8.58
C ALA A 103 -35.82 5.31 -7.30
N LYS A 104 -35.12 5.31 -6.16
CA LYS A 104 -35.69 4.97 -4.85
C LYS A 104 -36.52 6.10 -4.26
N THR A 105 -36.15 7.35 -4.50
CA THR A 105 -36.77 8.56 -3.92
C THR A 105 -36.74 9.68 -4.94
N PRO A 106 -37.82 9.84 -5.77
CA PRO A 106 -37.88 10.90 -6.77
C PRO A 106 -37.73 12.32 -6.18
N ASP A 107 -38.21 12.54 -4.97
CA ASP A 107 -38.10 13.83 -4.26
C ASP A 107 -36.65 14.22 -3.95
N ALA A 108 -35.73 13.25 -3.91
CA ALA A 108 -34.29 13.52 -3.74
C ALA A 108 -33.70 14.32 -4.92
N THR A 109 -34.36 14.34 -6.08
CA THR A 109 -33.88 15.06 -7.27
C THR A 109 -33.66 16.53 -6.98
N ALA A 110 -34.58 17.19 -6.28
CA ALA A 110 -34.47 18.60 -5.89
C ALA A 110 -33.25 18.86 -5.01
N PHE A 111 -32.98 17.96 -4.04
CA PHE A 111 -31.79 18.02 -3.17
C PHE A 111 -30.49 17.82 -3.96
N LEU A 112 -30.47 16.81 -4.82
CA LEU A 112 -29.28 16.42 -5.62
C LEU A 112 -28.90 17.46 -6.69
N THR A 113 -29.86 18.29 -7.13
CA THR A 113 -29.65 19.36 -8.13
C THR A 113 -29.30 20.69 -7.49
N THR A 114 -29.85 20.97 -6.31
CA THR A 114 -29.71 22.26 -5.62
C THR A 114 -28.39 22.36 -4.86
N ILE A 115 -27.96 21.28 -4.25
CA ILE A 115 -26.74 21.27 -3.43
C ILE A 115 -25.53 20.87 -4.26
N ARG A 116 -24.56 21.78 -4.35
CA ARG A 116 -23.28 21.52 -5.01
C ARG A 116 -22.32 20.79 -4.06
N ASN A 117 -21.39 20.02 -4.62
CA ASN A 117 -20.35 19.32 -3.89
C ASN A 117 -20.87 18.26 -2.89
N LEU A 118 -21.89 17.50 -3.26
CA LEU A 118 -22.31 16.34 -2.48
C LEU A 118 -21.23 15.24 -2.53
N GLY A 119 -21.06 14.54 -1.41
CA GLY A 119 -20.14 13.43 -1.27
C GLY A 119 -20.85 12.10 -1.02
N VAL A 120 -20.13 11.01 -1.24
CA VAL A 120 -20.59 9.65 -0.95
C VAL A 120 -19.85 9.12 0.24
N LEU A 121 -20.61 8.68 1.24
CA LEU A 121 -20.14 7.94 2.40
C LEU A 121 -20.58 6.48 2.25
N GLN A 122 -19.64 5.57 2.14
CA GLN A 122 -19.89 4.13 2.16
C GLN A 122 -19.86 3.63 3.60
N ILE A 123 -20.86 2.85 4.00
CA ILE A 123 -20.92 2.21 5.31
C ILE A 123 -20.91 0.70 5.10
N LEU A 124 -19.97 0.02 5.72
CA LEU A 124 -19.92 -1.44 5.82
C LEU A 124 -20.45 -1.83 7.20
N PRO A 125 -21.68 -2.34 7.32
CA PRO A 125 -22.24 -2.74 8.59
C PRO A 125 -21.47 -3.91 9.21
N GLU A 126 -21.10 -3.79 10.48
CA GLU A 126 -20.49 -4.89 11.25
C GLU A 126 -21.55 -5.72 12.00
N HIS A 127 -22.62 -5.05 12.41
CA HIS A 127 -23.79 -5.70 12.97
C HIS A 127 -25.03 -4.86 12.75
N ILE A 128 -26.16 -5.54 12.58
CA ILE A 128 -27.47 -4.94 12.43
C ILE A 128 -28.43 -5.62 13.41
N SER A 129 -29.26 -4.81 14.08
CA SER A 129 -30.33 -5.29 14.94
C SER A 129 -31.66 -4.64 14.51
N ILE A 130 -32.73 -5.42 14.49
CA ILE A 130 -34.08 -4.95 14.22
C ILE A 130 -34.88 -5.01 15.52
N THR A 131 -35.53 -3.90 15.86
CA THR A 131 -36.50 -3.83 16.95
C THR A 131 -37.88 -3.71 16.31
N ASP A 132 -38.76 -4.65 16.60
CA ASP A 132 -40.13 -4.67 16.14
C ASP A 132 -41.06 -4.64 17.37
N ASP A 133 -42.14 -3.83 17.32
CA ASP A 133 -43.11 -3.71 18.42
C ASP A 133 -43.82 -5.03 18.76
N THR A 134 -43.85 -5.97 17.80
CA THR A 134 -44.44 -7.27 18.02
C THR A 134 -43.59 -8.16 18.95
N ASN A 135 -42.31 -7.78 19.17
CA ASN A 135 -41.32 -8.50 19.99
C ASN A 135 -40.84 -7.69 21.22
N LEU A 136 -41.70 -6.89 21.83
CA LEU A 136 -41.43 -6.25 23.14
C LEU A 136 -41.21 -7.23 24.30
N GLY A 137 -41.25 -8.53 24.07
CA GLY A 137 -40.85 -9.57 25.02
C GLY A 137 -39.34 -9.71 25.10
N LEU A 138 -38.81 -9.42 26.21
CA LEU A 138 -37.57 -9.68 26.96
C LEU A 138 -36.54 -10.76 26.42
N GLY A 139 -36.54 -11.10 25.12
CA GLY A 139 -35.57 -12.01 24.50
C GLY A 139 -34.36 -11.30 23.91
N PRO A 140 -33.23 -12.01 23.71
CA PRO A 140 -32.07 -11.44 23.06
C PRO A 140 -32.44 -10.94 21.65
N ARG A 141 -32.17 -9.67 21.37
CA ARG A 141 -32.40 -9.07 20.05
C ARG A 141 -31.60 -9.84 19.01
N PRO A 142 -32.22 -10.29 17.90
CA PRO A 142 -31.45 -10.94 16.85
C PRO A 142 -30.43 -9.96 16.29
N VAL A 143 -29.19 -10.39 16.20
CA VAL A 143 -28.08 -9.62 15.67
C VAL A 143 -27.62 -10.29 14.37
N TYR A 144 -27.70 -9.56 13.29
CA TYR A 144 -27.14 -9.98 12.02
C TYR A 144 -25.70 -9.48 11.87
N VAL A 145 -24.80 -10.36 11.50
CA VAL A 145 -23.41 -10.02 11.16
C VAL A 145 -23.26 -10.28 9.67
N PRO A 146 -23.06 -9.24 8.84
CA PRO A 146 -22.90 -9.36 7.41
C PRO A 146 -21.77 -10.33 7.02
N GLU A 147 -21.94 -11.06 5.91
CA GLU A 147 -20.91 -11.99 5.42
C GLU A 147 -19.61 -11.27 5.08
N ALA A 148 -19.69 -10.04 4.57
CA ALA A 148 -18.52 -9.18 4.29
C ALA A 148 -17.64 -8.98 5.54
N VAL A 149 -18.24 -8.86 6.73
CA VAL A 149 -17.50 -8.73 8.00
C VAL A 149 -16.88 -10.04 8.43
N ARG A 150 -17.55 -11.17 8.19
CA ARG A 150 -16.99 -12.51 8.46
C ARG A 150 -15.81 -12.83 7.57
N ALA A 151 -15.78 -12.27 6.34
CA ALA A 151 -14.71 -12.42 5.38
C ALA A 151 -13.55 -11.46 5.61
N LEU A 152 -13.67 -10.45 6.51
CA LEU A 152 -12.58 -9.53 6.82
C LEU A 152 -11.39 -10.30 7.43
N PRO A 153 -10.20 -10.12 6.89
CA PRO A 153 -9.01 -10.76 7.45
C PRO A 153 -8.83 -10.33 8.92
N ASP A 154 -8.43 -11.27 9.76
CA ASP A 154 -8.09 -11.01 11.16
C ASP A 154 -7.12 -9.82 11.27
N GLN A 155 -7.19 -9.04 12.33
CA GLN A 155 -6.35 -7.84 12.54
C GLN A 155 -4.86 -8.15 12.33
N ARG A 156 -4.41 -9.33 12.77
CA ARG A 156 -3.04 -9.82 12.56
C ARG A 156 -2.72 -9.93 11.06
N ARG A 157 -3.60 -10.51 10.26
CA ARG A 157 -3.41 -10.66 8.80
C ARG A 157 -3.39 -9.30 8.10
N ARG A 158 -4.20 -8.33 8.54
CA ARG A 158 -4.19 -6.96 8.00
C ARG A 158 -2.83 -6.29 8.21
N TRP A 159 -2.26 -6.41 9.42
CA TRP A 159 -0.93 -5.89 9.68
C TRP A 159 0.15 -6.60 8.89
N LEU A 160 0.10 -7.93 8.74
CA LEU A 160 1.04 -8.67 7.91
C LEU A 160 0.99 -8.24 6.43
N GLN A 161 -0.20 -7.91 5.92
CA GLN A 161 -0.36 -7.33 4.58
C GLN A 161 0.18 -5.89 4.50
N ALA A 162 -0.08 -5.06 5.53
CA ALA A 162 0.41 -3.69 5.59
C ALA A 162 1.94 -3.59 5.65
N ILE A 163 2.59 -4.51 6.37
CA ILE A 163 4.05 -4.62 6.49
C ILE A 163 4.69 -5.12 5.19
N GLY A 164 3.89 -5.71 4.30
CA GLY A 164 4.38 -6.15 2.99
C GLY A 164 5.42 -7.26 3.05
N ILE A 165 5.20 -8.32 3.85
CA ILE A 165 6.15 -9.44 4.03
C ILE A 165 6.61 -10.02 2.69
N SER A 166 5.75 -10.06 1.68
CA SER A 166 6.08 -10.53 0.33
C SER A 166 7.19 -9.71 -0.35
N SER A 167 7.44 -8.48 0.11
CA SER A 167 8.46 -7.59 -0.42
C SER A 167 9.79 -7.63 0.35
N TRP A 168 9.87 -8.34 1.48
CA TRP A 168 11.10 -8.46 2.27
C TRP A 168 12.29 -9.05 1.50
N PRO A 169 12.12 -9.99 0.54
CA PRO A 169 13.21 -10.45 -0.29
C PRO A 169 13.94 -9.33 -1.03
N LEU A 170 13.25 -8.23 -1.41
CA LEU A 170 13.86 -7.05 -2.03
C LEU A 170 14.98 -6.44 -1.18
N VAL A 171 14.85 -6.57 0.13
CA VAL A 171 15.77 -5.99 1.12
C VAL A 171 16.78 -7.02 1.59
N LEU A 172 16.35 -8.25 1.83
CA LEU A 172 17.23 -9.30 2.39
C LEU A 172 18.22 -9.86 1.38
N ILE A 173 17.85 -9.97 0.10
CA ILE A 173 18.76 -10.48 -0.93
C ILE A 173 20.02 -9.62 -1.05
N PRO A 174 19.93 -8.27 -1.17
CA PRO A 174 21.12 -7.41 -1.16
C PRO A 174 21.99 -7.59 0.10
N VAL A 175 21.37 -7.74 1.29
CA VAL A 175 22.08 -7.96 2.55
C VAL A 175 22.90 -9.27 2.49
N PHE A 176 22.31 -10.37 2.03
CA PHE A 176 23.00 -11.65 1.89
C PHE A 176 24.08 -11.63 0.81
N ILE A 177 23.83 -10.94 -0.31
CA ILE A 177 24.84 -10.74 -1.36
C ILE A 177 26.04 -10.00 -0.77
N ALA A 178 25.81 -8.87 -0.06
CA ALA A 178 26.88 -8.12 0.58
C ALA A 178 27.68 -8.94 1.59
N ALA A 179 27.02 -9.83 2.33
CA ALA A 179 27.69 -10.74 3.27
C ALA A 179 28.59 -11.75 2.56
N LEU A 180 28.14 -12.30 1.43
CA LEU A 180 28.98 -13.20 0.62
C LEU A 180 30.17 -12.47 -0.02
N LEU A 181 29.95 -11.21 -0.46
CA LEU A 181 31.02 -10.36 -0.95
C LEU A 181 32.05 -10.03 0.17
N ALA A 182 31.57 -9.75 1.39
CA ALA A 182 32.45 -9.53 2.55
C ALA A 182 33.31 -10.76 2.85
N ARG A 183 32.75 -11.98 2.77
CA ARG A 183 33.47 -13.24 2.96
C ARG A 183 34.63 -13.42 1.98
N GLN A 184 34.56 -12.88 0.77
CA GLN A 184 35.64 -12.97 -0.23
C GLN A 184 36.82 -12.06 0.11
N THR A 185 36.66 -11.08 0.98
CA THR A 185 37.70 -10.10 1.32
C THR A 185 38.26 -10.24 2.73
N THR A 186 37.50 -10.82 3.66
CA THR A 186 37.88 -10.95 5.08
C THR A 186 37.85 -12.42 5.49
N VAL A 187 38.88 -12.85 6.25
CA VAL A 187 38.99 -14.22 6.76
C VAL A 187 37.90 -14.51 7.81
N GLU A 188 37.50 -13.52 8.59
CA GLU A 188 36.53 -13.68 9.66
C GLU A 188 35.38 -12.68 9.47
N VAL A 189 34.23 -13.16 9.00
CA VAL A 189 32.98 -12.39 8.95
C VAL A 189 32.18 -12.69 10.21
N SER A 190 31.80 -11.65 10.95
CA SER A 190 30.94 -11.76 12.13
C SER A 190 29.47 -11.98 11.71
N TRP A 191 29.10 -13.24 11.41
CA TRP A 191 27.78 -13.61 10.89
C TRP A 191 26.60 -13.19 11.76
N TRP A 192 26.80 -13.05 13.09
CA TRP A 192 25.75 -12.59 14.00
C TRP A 192 25.28 -11.17 13.70
N LEU A 193 26.13 -10.31 13.06
CA LEU A 193 25.80 -8.97 12.65
C LEU A 193 24.73 -8.93 11.54
N LEU A 194 24.55 -10.01 10.78
CA LEU A 194 23.50 -10.10 9.77
C LEU A 194 22.10 -9.95 10.35
N LEU A 195 21.89 -10.37 11.61
CA LEU A 195 20.59 -10.25 12.25
C LEU A 195 20.24 -8.77 12.51
N PRO A 196 21.05 -7.94 13.20
CA PRO A 196 20.74 -6.52 13.37
C PRO A 196 20.76 -5.75 12.04
N ILE A 197 21.64 -6.07 11.08
CA ILE A 197 21.66 -5.46 9.76
C ILE A 197 20.36 -5.75 9.02
N GLY A 198 19.94 -7.01 8.94
CA GLY A 198 18.69 -7.39 8.29
C GLY A 198 17.46 -6.74 8.97
N LEU A 199 17.50 -6.61 10.30
CA LEU A 199 16.43 -5.95 11.05
C LEU A 199 16.37 -4.43 10.73
N VAL A 200 17.52 -3.73 10.69
CA VAL A 200 17.60 -2.31 10.27
C VAL A 200 17.04 -2.14 8.86
N ALA A 201 17.44 -3.02 7.94
CA ALA A 201 17.00 -2.97 6.55
C ALA A 201 15.47 -3.20 6.43
N ILE A 202 14.91 -4.19 7.13
CA ILE A 202 13.45 -4.45 7.15
C ILE A 202 12.71 -3.30 7.81
N LEU A 203 13.16 -2.80 8.96
CA LEU A 203 12.52 -1.70 9.68
C LEU A 203 12.54 -0.40 8.86
N GLY A 204 13.65 -0.12 8.19
CA GLY A 204 13.77 1.01 7.26
C GLY A 204 12.77 0.90 6.11
N PHE A 205 12.71 -0.26 5.46
CA PHE A 205 11.78 -0.53 4.36
C PHE A 205 10.32 -0.42 4.80
N VAL A 206 9.93 -1.12 5.88
CA VAL A 206 8.57 -1.11 6.41
C VAL A 206 8.16 0.28 6.89
N GLY A 207 9.06 0.96 7.62
CA GLY A 207 8.80 2.30 8.14
C GLY A 207 8.54 3.31 7.02
N THR A 208 9.40 3.33 6.00
CA THR A 208 9.24 4.22 4.83
C THR A 208 7.97 3.88 4.04
N ALA A 209 7.68 2.59 3.80
CA ALA A 209 6.48 2.14 3.09
C ALA A 209 5.19 2.57 3.82
N LEU A 210 5.11 2.39 5.15
CA LEU A 210 3.95 2.80 5.94
C LEU A 210 3.76 4.32 5.94
N LEU A 211 4.85 5.11 6.03
CA LEU A 211 4.77 6.57 5.99
C LEU A 211 4.39 7.08 4.60
N THR A 212 4.92 6.49 3.53
CA THR A 212 4.54 6.82 2.15
C THR A 212 3.06 6.55 1.93
N THR A 213 2.56 5.39 2.36
CA THR A 213 1.14 5.03 2.31
C THR A 213 0.28 6.03 3.09
N TYR A 214 0.69 6.40 4.32
CA TYR A 214 -0.02 7.41 5.11
C TYR A 214 -0.06 8.77 4.42
N THR A 215 1.07 9.25 3.89
CA THR A 215 1.16 10.56 3.23
C THR A 215 0.39 10.58 1.92
N GLY A 216 0.42 9.50 1.14
CA GLY A 216 -0.37 9.32 -0.08
C GLY A 216 -1.87 9.35 0.20
N PHE A 217 -2.32 8.60 1.21
CA PHE A 217 -3.72 8.59 1.66
C PHE A 217 -4.20 9.98 2.11
N ARG A 218 -3.42 10.68 2.94
CA ARG A 218 -3.75 12.04 3.43
C ARG A 218 -3.91 13.05 2.30
N ARG A 219 -3.21 12.88 1.20
CA ARG A 219 -3.25 13.76 0.00
C ARG A 219 -4.34 13.34 -1.00
N GLY A 220 -5.02 12.22 -0.79
CA GLY A 220 -5.97 11.67 -1.74
C GLY A 220 -5.33 11.23 -3.07
N VAL A 221 -4.01 10.97 -3.06
CA VAL A 221 -3.23 10.57 -4.22
C VAL A 221 -3.31 9.07 -4.45
N GLU A 222 -3.37 8.29 -3.37
CA GLU A 222 -3.51 6.84 -3.43
C GLU A 222 -4.97 6.44 -3.64
N ARG A 223 -5.17 5.38 -4.43
CA ARG A 223 -6.48 4.88 -4.83
C ARG A 223 -6.83 3.57 -4.14
N SER A 224 -8.14 3.29 -4.10
CA SER A 224 -8.68 2.01 -3.61
C SER A 224 -8.17 0.78 -4.38
N GLU A 225 -7.69 0.96 -5.62
CA GLU A 225 -7.09 -0.09 -6.44
C GLU A 225 -5.64 -0.44 -6.05
N ALA A 226 -5.03 0.36 -5.17
CA ALA A 226 -3.68 0.10 -4.68
C ALA A 226 -3.62 -1.18 -3.86
N LEU A 227 -2.46 -1.85 -3.87
CA LEU A 227 -2.22 -3.10 -3.15
C LEU A 227 -1.64 -2.82 -1.74
N GLY A 228 -1.82 -3.77 -0.83
CA GLY A 228 -1.19 -3.73 0.49
C GLY A 228 -1.79 -2.72 1.46
N ALA A 229 -0.94 -1.94 2.16
CA ALA A 229 -1.34 -1.02 3.22
C ALA A 229 -2.26 0.11 2.72
N SER A 230 -2.08 0.56 1.49
CA SER A 230 -2.89 1.62 0.89
C SER A 230 -4.35 1.19 0.76
N ARG A 231 -4.60 -0.01 0.26
CA ARG A 231 -5.95 -0.59 0.20
C ARG A 231 -6.59 -0.67 1.59
N LEU A 232 -5.82 -1.16 2.59
CA LEU A 232 -6.32 -1.31 3.96
C LEU A 232 -6.69 0.04 4.62
N LEU A 233 -6.00 1.13 4.25
CA LEU A 233 -6.37 2.48 4.70
C LEU A 233 -7.63 2.99 4.01
N HIS A 234 -7.79 2.78 2.69
CA HIS A 234 -8.97 3.21 1.93
C HIS A 234 -10.21 2.43 2.36
N GLU A 235 -10.08 1.14 2.66
CA GLU A 235 -11.15 0.32 3.21
C GLU A 235 -11.35 0.55 4.73
N GLY A 236 -10.56 1.45 5.38
CA GLY A 236 -10.59 1.77 6.83
C GLY A 236 -10.36 0.58 7.74
N LEU A 237 -9.76 -0.46 7.20
CA LEU A 237 -9.42 -1.68 7.94
C LEU A 237 -8.27 -1.47 8.92
N LEU A 238 -7.47 -0.40 8.70
CA LEU A 238 -6.43 0.05 9.60
C LEU A 238 -6.59 1.55 9.90
N PRO A 239 -6.53 1.97 11.18
CA PRO A 239 -6.58 3.38 11.55
C PRO A 239 -5.33 4.12 11.04
N THR A 240 -5.53 5.26 10.36
CA THR A 240 -4.45 6.07 9.79
C THR A 240 -3.38 6.46 10.81
N ARG A 241 -3.80 6.81 12.05
CA ARG A 241 -2.89 7.16 13.13
C ARG A 241 -1.99 5.98 13.55
N GLN A 242 -2.53 4.75 13.55
CA GLN A 242 -1.74 3.56 13.88
C GLN A 242 -0.71 3.25 12.79
N VAL A 243 -1.06 3.42 11.50
CA VAL A 243 -0.12 3.24 10.39
C VAL A 243 1.01 4.27 10.48
N TRP A 244 0.69 5.54 10.74
CA TRP A 244 1.69 6.58 10.94
C TRP A 244 2.61 6.31 12.13
N SER A 245 2.04 5.98 13.30
CA SER A 245 2.85 5.71 14.51
C SER A 245 3.70 4.44 14.35
N ALA A 246 3.20 3.40 13.69
CA ALA A 246 3.97 2.19 13.40
C ALA A 246 5.12 2.50 12.43
N GLY A 247 4.89 3.30 11.40
CA GLY A 247 5.95 3.74 10.48
C GLY A 247 7.06 4.51 11.20
N LEU A 248 6.71 5.49 12.06
CA LEU A 248 7.68 6.22 12.87
C LEU A 248 8.43 5.32 13.86
N LEU A 249 7.72 4.40 14.50
CA LEU A 249 8.34 3.46 15.44
C LEU A 249 9.36 2.57 14.73
N CYS A 250 9.01 2.02 13.56
CA CYS A 250 9.94 1.24 12.76
C CYS A 250 11.20 2.03 12.41
N LEU A 251 11.06 3.29 11.94
CA LEU A 251 12.21 4.13 11.63
C LEU A 251 13.03 4.47 12.87
N ALA A 252 12.39 4.82 13.99
CA ALA A 252 13.09 5.15 15.23
C ALA A 252 13.91 3.96 15.76
N VAL A 253 13.32 2.76 15.78
CA VAL A 253 14.03 1.52 16.19
C VAL A 253 15.13 1.20 15.18
N GLY A 254 14.89 1.35 13.87
CA GLY A 254 15.90 1.17 12.85
C GLY A 254 17.10 2.10 13.02
N VAL A 255 16.85 3.38 13.32
CA VAL A 255 17.90 4.37 13.59
C VAL A 255 18.71 4.02 14.86
N LEU A 256 18.03 3.63 15.94
CA LEU A 256 18.71 3.20 17.18
C LEU A 256 19.61 1.98 16.95
N LEU A 257 19.13 0.99 16.22
CA LEU A 257 19.93 -0.17 15.84
C LEU A 257 21.08 0.22 14.89
N GLY A 258 20.85 1.17 13.98
CA GLY A 258 21.89 1.73 13.11
C GLY A 258 23.01 2.41 13.92
N PHE A 259 22.68 3.20 14.94
CA PHE A 259 23.67 3.79 15.87
C PHE A 259 24.43 2.72 16.66
N PHE A 260 23.76 1.64 17.05
CA PHE A 260 24.42 0.51 17.70
C PHE A 260 25.48 -0.12 16.78
N LEU A 261 25.14 -0.34 15.48
CA LEU A 261 26.11 -0.86 14.49
C LEU A 261 27.28 0.09 14.24
N VAL A 262 27.01 1.42 14.20
CA VAL A 262 28.08 2.44 14.10
C VAL A 262 29.01 2.41 15.31
N GLY A 263 28.47 2.18 16.50
CA GLY A 263 29.27 2.06 17.72
C GLY A 263 30.22 0.84 17.72
N LEU A 264 29.89 -0.21 16.95
CA LEU A 264 30.70 -1.40 16.81
C LEU A 264 31.83 -1.24 15.77
N GLU A 265 31.54 -0.62 14.62
CA GLU A 265 32.40 -0.66 13.42
C GLU A 265 33.01 0.71 13.03
N GLY A 266 32.61 1.79 13.72
CA GLY A 266 33.25 3.11 13.57
C GLY A 266 32.55 4.09 12.61
N GLY A 267 33.16 5.29 12.48
CA GLY A 267 32.52 6.49 11.90
C GLY A 267 32.23 6.46 10.40
N SER A 268 32.83 5.59 9.60
CA SER A 268 32.57 5.46 8.15
C SER A 268 31.10 5.10 7.86
N LEU A 269 30.45 4.35 8.75
CA LEU A 269 29.05 3.96 8.65
C LEU A 269 28.08 5.13 8.89
N LEU A 270 28.49 6.17 9.61
CA LEU A 270 27.66 7.35 9.85
C LEU A 270 27.21 8.01 8.55
N LEU A 271 28.12 8.14 7.59
CA LEU A 271 27.82 8.75 6.29
C LEU A 271 26.77 7.93 5.52
N ILE A 272 26.96 6.60 5.45
CA ILE A 272 26.03 5.70 4.75
C ILE A 272 24.66 5.69 5.46
N GLY A 273 24.66 5.61 6.79
CA GLY A 273 23.45 5.67 7.62
C GLY A 273 22.70 6.99 7.44
N TRP A 274 23.41 8.12 7.40
CA TRP A 274 22.84 9.45 7.13
C TRP A 274 22.20 9.52 5.73
N ILE A 275 22.92 9.07 4.70
CA ILE A 275 22.39 9.06 3.33
C ILE A 275 21.14 8.18 3.25
N GLY A 276 21.17 7.00 3.87
CA GLY A 276 20.03 6.10 3.92
C GLY A 276 18.83 6.68 4.66
N MET A 277 19.05 7.32 5.80
CA MET A 277 18.01 7.97 6.59
C MET A 277 17.38 9.16 5.83
N VAL A 278 18.21 10.04 5.29
CA VAL A 278 17.74 11.21 4.51
C VAL A 278 17.01 10.75 3.26
N GLY A 279 17.55 9.75 2.53
CA GLY A 279 16.89 9.15 1.37
C GLY A 279 15.54 8.52 1.70
N GLY A 280 15.47 7.78 2.81
CA GLY A 280 14.23 7.19 3.31
C GLY A 280 13.17 8.23 3.71
N LEU A 281 13.57 9.32 4.37
CA LEU A 281 12.68 10.43 4.71
C LEU A 281 12.18 11.18 3.45
N ILE A 282 13.07 11.41 2.49
CA ILE A 282 12.70 12.02 1.20
C ILE A 282 11.71 11.11 0.46
N TYR A 283 11.96 9.80 0.43
CA TYR A 283 11.05 8.81 -0.15
C TYR A 283 9.69 8.82 0.54
N ALA A 284 9.65 8.91 1.87
CA ALA A 284 8.40 9.03 2.63
C ALA A 284 7.69 10.39 2.45
N GLY A 285 8.32 11.34 1.75
CA GLY A 285 7.76 12.67 1.46
C GLY A 285 7.78 13.64 2.64
N TRP A 286 8.52 13.36 3.71
CA TRP A 286 8.63 14.20 4.91
C TRP A 286 10.06 14.76 5.08
N PRO A 287 10.26 16.01 5.51
CA PRO A 287 9.32 17.11 5.74
C PRO A 287 9.05 17.97 4.48
N LEU A 288 9.83 17.79 3.42
CA LEU A 288 9.92 18.72 2.29
C LEU A 288 8.78 18.59 1.29
N TYR A 289 7.93 17.56 1.42
CA TYR A 289 6.83 17.30 0.49
C TYR A 289 7.24 17.51 -0.99
N LEU A 290 8.47 17.11 -1.34
CA LEU A 290 8.99 17.25 -2.68
C LEU A 290 8.03 16.58 -3.65
N SER A 291 7.32 17.39 -4.42
CA SER A 291 6.22 17.00 -5.29
C SER A 291 6.70 16.25 -6.56
N SER A 292 7.99 16.02 -6.72
CA SER A 292 8.50 15.24 -7.83
C SER A 292 8.80 13.81 -7.40
N ARG A 293 7.97 12.88 -7.83
CA ARG A 293 8.18 11.45 -7.62
C ARG A 293 9.45 10.91 -8.32
N VAL A 294 10.15 11.74 -9.12
CA VAL A 294 11.46 11.41 -9.69
C VAL A 294 12.50 11.11 -8.61
N VAL A 295 12.39 11.79 -7.46
CA VAL A 295 13.29 11.54 -6.31
C VAL A 295 12.99 10.18 -5.66
N GLU A 296 11.74 9.73 -5.72
CA GLU A 296 11.34 8.41 -5.24
C GLU A 296 11.99 7.30 -6.06
N ASP A 297 12.00 7.43 -7.40
CA ASP A 297 12.62 6.48 -8.33
C ASP A 297 14.14 6.36 -8.04
N ALA A 298 14.84 7.49 -7.90
CA ALA A 298 16.25 7.50 -7.55
C ALA A 298 16.53 6.91 -6.15
N ALA A 299 15.65 7.22 -5.18
CA ALA A 299 15.80 6.72 -3.81
C ALA A 299 15.63 5.20 -3.72
N VAL A 300 14.72 4.60 -4.51
CA VAL A 300 14.55 3.14 -4.60
C VAL A 300 15.79 2.50 -5.23
N CYS A 301 16.25 3.02 -6.37
CA CYS A 301 17.43 2.49 -7.07
C CYS A 301 18.68 2.52 -6.17
N ILE A 302 18.96 3.67 -5.55
CA ILE A 302 20.14 3.87 -4.70
C ILE A 302 19.97 3.15 -3.35
N GLY A 303 18.79 3.20 -2.76
CA GLY A 303 18.50 2.66 -1.44
C GLY A 303 18.56 1.13 -1.40
N LEU A 304 17.85 0.47 -2.32
CA LEU A 304 17.75 -1.00 -2.36
C LEU A 304 18.93 -1.67 -3.09
N GLY A 305 19.76 -0.91 -3.79
CA GLY A 305 21.00 -1.40 -4.39
C GLY A 305 22.23 -0.91 -3.60
N PRO A 306 22.85 0.20 -4.03
CA PRO A 306 24.12 0.68 -3.50
C PRO A 306 24.16 0.87 -1.98
N LEU A 307 23.20 1.58 -1.39
CA LEU A 307 23.26 1.87 0.05
C LEU A 307 23.15 0.61 0.90
N LEU A 308 22.26 -0.30 0.52
CA LEU A 308 22.05 -1.52 1.28
C LEU A 308 23.24 -2.48 1.19
N ILE A 309 23.83 -2.65 -0.01
CA ILE A 309 25.00 -3.50 -0.21
C ILE A 309 26.24 -2.88 0.42
N LEU A 310 26.53 -1.60 0.15
CA LEU A 310 27.70 -0.94 0.72
C LEU A 310 27.59 -0.80 2.23
N GLY A 311 26.40 -0.48 2.76
CA GLY A 311 26.18 -0.41 4.20
C GLY A 311 26.43 -1.74 4.89
N THR A 312 25.85 -2.82 4.35
CA THR A 312 26.05 -4.16 4.89
C THR A 312 27.53 -4.60 4.80
N TYR A 313 28.12 -4.38 3.62
CA TYR A 313 29.54 -4.72 3.40
C TYR A 313 30.45 -3.95 4.36
N ALA A 314 30.25 -2.64 4.52
CA ALA A 314 31.04 -1.80 5.41
C ALA A 314 30.92 -2.21 6.89
N VAL A 315 29.70 -2.61 7.34
CA VAL A 315 29.51 -3.16 8.69
C VAL A 315 30.30 -4.45 8.88
N LEU A 316 30.37 -5.31 7.87
CA LEU A 316 30.99 -6.62 7.99
C LEU A 316 32.51 -6.59 7.81
N THR A 317 33.07 -5.56 7.13
CA THR A 317 34.51 -5.49 6.78
C THR A 317 35.22 -4.28 7.36
N GLY A 318 34.52 -3.31 7.95
CA GLY A 318 35.09 -2.04 8.41
C GLY A 318 35.59 -1.13 7.28
N SER A 319 35.35 -1.47 6.00
CA SER A 319 35.95 -0.77 4.85
C SER A 319 34.94 -0.57 3.70
N LEU A 320 35.22 0.42 2.85
CA LEU A 320 34.44 0.70 1.65
C LEU A 320 35.29 0.39 0.42
N HIS A 321 34.76 -0.40 -0.47
CA HIS A 321 35.39 -0.73 -1.74
C HIS A 321 34.46 -0.43 -2.91
N LEU A 322 35.05 -0.14 -4.08
CA LEU A 322 34.28 0.21 -5.29
C LEU A 322 33.57 -1.01 -5.88
N TRP A 323 34.13 -2.19 -5.78
CA TRP A 323 33.56 -3.37 -6.42
C TRP A 323 32.21 -3.86 -5.84
N PRO A 324 31.91 -3.79 -4.52
CA PRO A 324 30.56 -4.06 -4.03
C PRO A 324 29.55 -3.05 -4.55
N PHE A 325 29.95 -1.78 -4.75
CA PHE A 325 29.09 -0.78 -5.40
C PHE A 325 28.73 -1.22 -6.83
N LEU A 326 29.69 -1.69 -7.61
CA LEU A 326 29.43 -2.14 -8.99
C LEU A 326 28.49 -3.35 -9.00
N VAL A 327 28.65 -4.30 -8.08
CA VAL A 327 27.76 -5.48 -7.94
C VAL A 327 26.35 -5.08 -7.49
N SER A 328 26.19 -3.96 -6.80
CA SER A 328 24.89 -3.48 -6.33
C SER A 328 24.00 -2.88 -7.43
N LEU A 329 24.60 -2.37 -8.52
CA LEU A 329 23.89 -1.67 -9.58
C LEU A 329 22.81 -2.53 -10.26
N PRO A 330 23.07 -3.79 -10.65
CA PRO A 330 22.04 -4.64 -11.22
C PRO A 330 20.79 -4.79 -10.34
N LEU A 331 20.99 -4.94 -9.02
CA LEU A 331 19.90 -5.10 -8.06
C LEU A 331 19.12 -3.82 -7.85
N GLY A 332 19.79 -2.68 -7.74
CA GLY A 332 19.15 -1.37 -7.65
C GLY A 332 18.29 -1.05 -8.87
N LEU A 333 18.78 -1.33 -10.08
CA LEU A 333 18.04 -1.12 -11.33
C LEU A 333 16.82 -2.04 -11.42
N LEU A 334 16.94 -3.30 -11.01
CA LEU A 334 15.79 -4.21 -10.97
C LEU A 334 14.78 -3.81 -9.90
N ALA A 335 15.22 -3.32 -8.75
CA ALA A 335 14.32 -2.79 -7.72
C ALA A 335 13.54 -1.58 -8.24
N GLU A 336 14.23 -0.65 -8.92
CA GLU A 336 13.60 0.50 -9.59
C GLU A 336 12.60 0.07 -10.66
N SER A 337 12.90 -0.96 -11.44
CA SER A 337 11.98 -1.46 -12.47
C SER A 337 10.62 -1.92 -11.90
N ILE A 338 10.55 -2.31 -10.63
CA ILE A 338 9.29 -2.67 -9.94
C ILE A 338 8.43 -1.42 -9.73
N LEU A 339 9.04 -0.35 -9.21
CA LEU A 339 8.35 0.93 -8.99
C LEU A 339 7.92 1.54 -10.32
N HIS A 340 8.81 1.56 -11.30
CA HIS A 340 8.51 2.06 -12.64
C HIS A 340 7.41 1.26 -13.36
N ALA A 341 7.35 -0.07 -13.16
CA ALA A 341 6.25 -0.91 -13.63
C ALA A 341 4.89 -0.50 -13.02
N SER A 342 4.86 -0.15 -11.74
CA SER A 342 3.69 0.41 -11.08
C SER A 342 3.27 1.74 -11.70
N HIS A 343 4.22 2.64 -11.97
CA HIS A 343 3.97 3.93 -12.63
C HIS A 343 3.46 3.78 -14.07
N LEU A 344 3.93 2.78 -14.82
CA LEU A 344 3.38 2.46 -16.13
C LEU A 344 1.94 1.95 -16.05
N HIS A 345 1.64 1.11 -15.06
CA HIS A 345 0.28 0.62 -14.83
C HIS A 345 -0.69 1.74 -14.46
N THR A 346 -0.27 2.70 -13.64
CA THR A 346 -1.11 3.83 -13.20
C THR A 346 -1.02 5.06 -14.10
N PHE A 347 -0.29 5.02 -15.23
CA PHE A 347 0.04 6.17 -16.06
C PHE A 347 -1.15 7.05 -16.42
N ALA A 348 -2.21 6.48 -17.03
CA ALA A 348 -3.39 7.25 -17.42
C ALA A 348 -4.07 7.93 -16.23
N ALA A 349 -4.10 7.23 -15.12
CA ALA A 349 -4.66 7.70 -13.88
C ALA A 349 -3.82 8.82 -13.25
N ASP A 350 -2.50 8.71 -13.32
CA ASP A 350 -1.58 9.73 -12.79
C ASP A 350 -1.63 11.00 -13.63
N VAL A 351 -1.77 10.90 -14.96
CA VAL A 351 -2.01 12.05 -15.83
C VAL A 351 -3.31 12.77 -15.47
N HIS A 352 -4.41 12.03 -15.26
CA HIS A 352 -5.69 12.63 -14.84
C HIS A 352 -5.62 13.29 -13.46
N ALA A 353 -4.87 12.70 -12.54
CA ALA A 353 -4.65 13.25 -11.20
C ALA A 353 -3.58 14.37 -11.17
N ARG A 354 -2.99 14.73 -12.31
CA ARG A 354 -1.88 15.71 -12.43
C ARG A 354 -0.67 15.38 -11.55
N LEU A 355 -0.39 14.09 -11.34
CA LEU A 355 0.75 13.64 -10.59
C LEU A 355 2.01 13.69 -11.48
N ARG A 356 3.12 14.15 -10.91
CA ARG A 356 4.41 14.22 -11.60
C ARG A 356 5.28 13.00 -11.30
N THR A 357 4.82 11.80 -11.68
CA THR A 357 5.67 10.61 -11.66
C THR A 357 6.71 10.68 -12.77
N LEU A 358 7.83 9.95 -12.63
CA LEU A 358 8.86 9.91 -13.68
C LEU A 358 8.25 9.45 -15.03
N ALA A 359 7.37 8.47 -15.01
CA ALA A 359 6.67 7.99 -16.20
C ALA A 359 5.84 9.10 -16.87
N VAL A 360 5.09 9.91 -16.10
CA VAL A 360 4.29 11.03 -16.63
C VAL A 360 5.17 12.15 -17.19
N ILE A 361 6.29 12.47 -16.53
CA ILE A 361 7.23 13.50 -16.99
C ILE A 361 7.89 13.10 -18.30
N LEU A 362 8.29 11.84 -18.44
CA LEU A 362 8.90 11.31 -19.67
C LEU A 362 7.91 11.19 -20.82
N GLY A 363 6.63 11.00 -20.50
CA GLY A 363 5.60 10.60 -21.45
C GLY A 363 5.65 9.11 -21.77
N TRP A 364 4.55 8.57 -22.31
CA TRP A 364 4.33 7.13 -22.46
C TRP A 364 5.46 6.38 -23.17
N ASP A 365 5.89 6.85 -24.33
CA ASP A 365 6.90 6.15 -25.14
C ASP A 365 8.28 6.11 -24.49
N ARG A 366 8.71 7.24 -23.88
CA ARG A 366 10.01 7.31 -23.19
C ARG A 366 9.98 6.54 -21.88
N ALA A 367 8.85 6.53 -21.19
CA ALA A 367 8.67 5.72 -19.98
C ALA A 367 8.79 4.21 -20.30
N ARG A 368 8.22 3.75 -21.41
CA ARG A 368 8.42 2.37 -21.90
C ARG A 368 9.88 2.09 -22.25
N LEU A 369 10.56 3.05 -22.91
CA LEU A 369 11.98 2.90 -23.22
C LEU A 369 12.83 2.79 -21.94
N LEU A 370 12.55 3.62 -20.93
CA LEU A 370 13.23 3.53 -19.64
C LEU A 370 12.99 2.16 -18.99
N PHE A 371 11.77 1.62 -19.05
CA PHE A 371 11.48 0.27 -18.55
C PHE A 371 12.33 -0.80 -19.23
N TYR A 372 12.51 -0.72 -20.54
CA TYR A 372 13.39 -1.65 -21.27
C TYR A 372 14.85 -1.53 -20.81
N ILE A 373 15.33 -0.31 -20.57
CA ILE A 373 16.70 -0.07 -20.07
C ILE A 373 16.85 -0.65 -18.66
N LEU A 374 15.91 -0.37 -17.75
CA LEU A 374 15.94 -0.83 -16.37
C LEU A 374 15.98 -2.35 -16.23
N ILE A 375 15.37 -3.07 -17.17
CA ILE A 375 15.37 -4.54 -17.17
C ILE A 375 16.61 -5.10 -17.89
N SER A 376 17.03 -4.51 -19.00
CA SER A 376 18.11 -5.08 -19.82
C SER A 376 19.50 -4.76 -19.28
N LEU A 377 19.69 -3.54 -18.74
CA LEU A 377 20.98 -3.06 -18.25
C LEU A 377 21.57 -3.95 -17.11
N PRO A 378 20.79 -4.48 -16.16
CA PRO A 378 21.29 -5.43 -15.17
C PRO A 378 22.01 -6.64 -15.76
N TYR A 379 21.48 -7.22 -16.82
CA TYR A 379 22.11 -8.36 -17.48
C TYR A 379 23.39 -7.97 -18.22
N VAL A 380 23.41 -6.80 -18.86
CA VAL A 380 24.61 -6.24 -19.48
C VAL A 380 25.71 -6.00 -18.42
N LEU A 381 25.32 -5.49 -17.25
CA LEU A 381 26.25 -5.27 -16.14
C LEU A 381 26.79 -6.59 -15.59
N ILE A 382 26.01 -7.66 -15.50
CA ILE A 382 26.52 -8.99 -15.11
C ILE A 382 27.56 -9.49 -16.11
N VAL A 383 27.30 -9.36 -17.43
CA VAL A 383 28.29 -9.73 -18.46
C VAL A 383 29.59 -8.97 -18.22
N TRP A 384 29.52 -7.66 -18.05
CA TRP A 384 30.69 -6.80 -17.83
C TRP A 384 31.44 -7.19 -16.54
N LEU A 385 30.72 -7.40 -15.42
CA LEU A 385 31.31 -7.78 -14.13
C LEU A 385 32.00 -9.14 -14.17
N VAL A 386 31.47 -10.10 -14.93
CA VAL A 386 32.13 -11.41 -15.12
C VAL A 386 33.37 -11.29 -16.00
N LEU A 387 33.27 -10.54 -17.12
CA LEU A 387 34.41 -10.34 -18.03
C LEU A 387 35.56 -9.57 -17.40
N THR A 388 35.28 -8.66 -16.47
CA THR A 388 36.30 -7.93 -15.70
C THR A 388 36.82 -8.70 -14.48
N GLY A 389 36.31 -9.89 -14.21
CA GLY A 389 36.73 -10.71 -13.07
C GLY A 389 36.22 -10.24 -11.70
N VAL A 390 35.28 -9.27 -11.67
CA VAL A 390 34.66 -8.80 -10.42
C VAL A 390 33.70 -9.83 -9.86
N LEU A 391 32.99 -10.56 -10.73
CA LEU A 391 32.12 -11.67 -10.35
C LEU A 391 32.66 -12.99 -10.89
N PRO A 392 32.42 -14.10 -10.16
CA PRO A 392 32.80 -15.43 -10.63
C PRO A 392 32.01 -15.82 -11.88
N GLY A 393 32.55 -16.76 -12.67
CA GLY A 393 31.86 -17.27 -13.87
C GLY A 393 30.50 -17.88 -13.60
N TRP A 394 30.25 -18.36 -12.39
CA TRP A 394 28.92 -18.84 -11.97
C TRP A 394 27.83 -17.75 -11.99
N ALA A 395 28.19 -16.46 -12.05
CA ALA A 395 27.21 -15.37 -12.14
C ALA A 395 26.34 -15.42 -13.41
N TRP A 396 26.75 -16.19 -14.43
CA TRP A 396 25.90 -16.53 -15.58
C TRP A 396 24.59 -17.22 -15.19
N LEU A 397 24.51 -17.85 -14.00
CA LEU A 397 23.25 -18.43 -13.50
C LEU A 397 22.12 -17.40 -13.41
N SER A 398 22.44 -16.12 -13.17
CA SER A 398 21.43 -15.04 -13.12
C SER A 398 20.64 -14.91 -14.43
N PHE A 399 21.18 -15.36 -15.58
CA PHE A 399 20.50 -15.38 -16.87
C PHE A 399 19.32 -16.36 -16.95
N LEU A 400 19.22 -17.31 -16.02
CA LEU A 400 18.03 -18.17 -15.91
C LEU A 400 16.77 -17.36 -15.53
N SER A 401 16.92 -16.12 -15.05
CA SER A 401 15.80 -15.19 -14.82
C SER A 401 15.32 -14.47 -16.10
N VAL A 402 16.07 -14.51 -17.21
CA VAL A 402 15.74 -13.84 -18.48
C VAL A 402 14.35 -14.21 -19.02
N PRO A 403 13.85 -15.44 -18.92
CA PRO A 403 12.48 -15.74 -19.37
C PRO A 403 11.41 -14.96 -18.62
N LEU A 404 11.60 -14.67 -17.31
CA LEU A 404 10.67 -13.84 -16.54
C LEU A 404 10.76 -12.37 -16.97
N ALA A 405 11.97 -11.85 -17.14
CA ALA A 405 12.22 -10.51 -17.66
C ALA A 405 11.62 -10.33 -19.06
N GLY A 406 11.83 -11.29 -19.95
CA GLY A 406 11.32 -11.29 -21.32
C GLY A 406 9.80 -11.25 -21.39
N ARG A 407 9.09 -11.94 -20.49
CA ARG A 407 7.63 -11.86 -20.41
C ARG A 407 7.17 -10.43 -20.06
N SER A 408 7.86 -9.75 -19.15
CA SER A 408 7.55 -8.37 -18.78
C SER A 408 7.83 -7.40 -19.93
N LEU A 409 8.96 -7.57 -20.63
CA LEU A 409 9.31 -6.78 -21.82
C LEU A 409 8.26 -6.94 -22.93
N LEU A 410 7.88 -8.18 -23.25
CA LEU A 410 6.86 -8.48 -24.28
C LEU A 410 5.50 -7.88 -23.92
N ARG A 411 5.15 -7.87 -22.63
CA ARG A 411 3.90 -7.31 -22.14
C ARG A 411 3.84 -5.79 -22.35
N VAL A 412 4.90 -5.07 -21.97
CA VAL A 412 5.00 -3.62 -22.18
C VAL A 412 5.11 -3.29 -23.67
N TRP A 413 5.80 -4.13 -24.45
CA TRP A 413 5.88 -3.95 -25.91
C TRP A 413 4.51 -4.03 -26.60
N ARG A 414 3.66 -4.94 -26.16
CA ARG A 414 2.29 -5.12 -26.70
C ARG A 414 1.33 -4.01 -26.23
N ALA A 415 1.61 -3.34 -25.11
CA ALA A 415 0.82 -2.24 -24.61
C ALA A 415 1.14 -0.95 -25.39
N THR A 416 0.47 -0.74 -26.50
CA THR A 416 0.66 0.46 -27.36
C THR A 416 0.01 1.70 -26.75
N THR A 417 -1.02 1.54 -25.93
CA THR A 417 -1.78 2.60 -25.27
C THR A 417 -1.63 2.49 -23.74
N PRO A 418 -1.76 3.59 -22.98
CA PRO A 418 -1.63 3.60 -21.53
C PRO A 418 -2.87 3.03 -20.81
N GLU A 419 -3.40 1.91 -21.30
CA GLU A 419 -4.55 1.25 -20.68
C GLU A 419 -4.13 0.40 -19.50
N ALA A 420 -4.69 0.70 -18.32
CA ALA A 420 -4.34 0.08 -17.05
C ALA A 420 -4.46 -1.45 -17.04
N GLN A 421 -5.47 -2.01 -17.72
CA GLN A 421 -5.73 -3.46 -17.71
C GLN A 421 -4.61 -4.28 -18.36
N ALA A 422 -3.97 -3.75 -19.43
CA ALA A 422 -2.90 -4.45 -20.13
C ALA A 422 -1.66 -4.69 -19.24
N LEU A 423 -1.42 -3.81 -18.27
CA LEU A 423 -0.25 -3.82 -17.39
C LEU A 423 -0.54 -4.22 -15.93
N ALA A 424 -1.77 -4.65 -15.63
CA ALA A 424 -2.16 -5.05 -14.27
C ALA A 424 -1.26 -6.18 -13.73
N GLY A 425 -0.60 -5.96 -12.57
CA GLY A 425 0.31 -6.93 -11.95
C GLY A 425 1.70 -7.03 -12.60
N LEU A 426 2.10 -6.05 -13.44
CA LEU A 426 3.45 -5.97 -14.00
C LEU A 426 4.50 -5.78 -12.90
N ASP A 427 4.20 -4.99 -11.87
CA ASP A 427 5.00 -4.80 -10.66
C ASP A 427 5.31 -6.12 -9.95
N ARG A 428 4.30 -6.99 -9.78
CA ARG A 428 4.49 -8.34 -9.21
C ARG A 428 5.41 -9.20 -10.07
N GLN A 429 5.24 -9.14 -11.38
CA GLN A 429 6.08 -9.90 -12.30
C GLN A 429 7.53 -9.41 -12.23
N MET A 430 7.74 -8.10 -12.08
CA MET A 430 9.07 -7.55 -11.87
C MET A 430 9.67 -7.92 -10.51
N ALA A 431 8.87 -7.96 -9.45
CA ALA A 431 9.30 -8.45 -8.13
C ALA A 431 9.75 -9.93 -8.19
N GLN A 432 9.03 -10.78 -8.95
CA GLN A 432 9.45 -12.16 -9.19
C GLN A 432 10.77 -12.23 -10.00
N THR A 433 10.95 -11.35 -10.98
CA THR A 433 12.20 -11.28 -11.76
C THR A 433 13.37 -10.86 -10.87
N HIS A 434 13.20 -9.84 -10.04
CA HIS A 434 14.21 -9.40 -9.06
C HIS A 434 14.56 -10.52 -8.07
N LEU A 435 13.55 -11.21 -7.53
CA LEU A 435 13.75 -12.34 -6.62
C LEU A 435 14.55 -13.46 -7.29
N ALA A 436 14.14 -13.90 -8.48
CA ALA A 436 14.82 -14.96 -9.21
C ALA A 436 16.26 -14.57 -9.55
N PHE A 437 16.47 -13.37 -10.10
CA PHE A 437 17.81 -12.84 -10.39
C PHE A 437 18.69 -12.80 -9.14
N GLY A 438 18.19 -12.22 -8.05
CA GLY A 438 18.96 -12.07 -6.80
C GLY A 438 19.31 -13.41 -6.15
N VAL A 439 18.37 -14.36 -6.12
CA VAL A 439 18.62 -15.72 -5.60
C VAL A 439 19.67 -16.45 -6.46
N LEU A 440 19.57 -16.37 -7.78
CA LEU A 440 20.55 -16.98 -8.68
C LEU A 440 21.94 -16.34 -8.54
N LEU A 441 22.00 -15.03 -8.34
CA LEU A 441 23.25 -14.33 -8.06
C LEU A 441 23.85 -14.74 -6.71
N LEU A 442 23.00 -14.91 -5.65
CA LEU A 442 23.44 -15.46 -4.37
C LEU A 442 24.05 -16.84 -4.52
N PHE A 443 23.38 -17.75 -5.23
CA PHE A 443 23.92 -19.09 -5.50
C PHE A 443 25.25 -19.03 -6.25
N SER A 444 25.38 -18.12 -7.20
CA SER A 444 26.62 -17.94 -7.96
C SER A 444 27.82 -17.55 -7.08
N LEU A 445 27.57 -16.71 -6.07
CA LEU A 445 28.59 -16.27 -5.10
C LEU A 445 28.93 -17.33 -4.06
N ILE A 446 28.04 -18.31 -3.84
CA ILE A 446 28.32 -19.47 -2.97
C ILE A 446 29.19 -20.50 -3.69
N LEU A 447 29.00 -20.65 -5.01
CA LEU A 447 29.72 -21.64 -5.84
C LEU A 447 31.07 -21.14 -6.32
N GLY A 448 31.30 -19.83 -6.37
CA GLY A 448 32.56 -19.20 -6.80
C GLY A 448 33.36 -18.65 -5.65
#